data_b943a1b59527e740116ab16fa3e1c887
#
_entry.id   b943a1b59527e740116ab16fa3e1c887
#
_cell.length_a   1.000
_cell.length_b   1.000
_cell.length_c   1.000
_cell.angle_alpha   90.00
_cell.angle_beta   90.00
_cell.angle_gamma   90.00
#
_symmetry.space_group_name_H-M   'P 1'
#
loop_
_entity.id
_entity.type
_entity.pdbx_description
1 polymer ?
#
loop_
_entity_poly.entity_id
_entity_poly.type
_entity_poly.pdbx_seq_one_letter_code
_entity_poly.pdbx_strand_id
1 'polypeptide(L)'
;AYRRQRQMCIRDSLITCAAPDYLARHGTPAKPEALGDHETLVFSHQGLPAPWRYRVNGQLHEQPVRGRMRFNNVEALRDAAVAGAGLCQIGAFLVGEQIAAGTLVPVLERYCRPGPPICAVYPSRRHLSPKVKLFLAAIERRWQGKAIWESA
;
A
#
# COMPACT_ATOMS: atom_id res chain seq x y z
N ALA A 1 -1.14 -20.83 21.51
CA ALA A 1 -0.27 -21.11 20.35
C ALA A 1 -1.11 -21.17 19.08
N TYR A 2 -1.16 -20.09 18.31
CA TYR A 2 -1.82 -20.07 17.00
C TYR A 2 -0.97 -20.92 16.03
N ARG A 3 -1.44 -22.12 15.70
CA ARG A 3 -0.84 -22.95 14.66
C ARG A 3 -0.96 -22.20 13.32
N ARG A 4 0.16 -21.95 12.68
CA ARG A 4 0.26 -21.40 11.31
C ARG A 4 -0.61 -22.23 10.37
N GLN A 5 -1.75 -21.69 10.00
CA GLN A 5 -2.55 -22.19 8.89
C GLN A 5 -1.88 -21.73 7.61
N ARG A 6 -1.89 -22.56 6.57
CA ARG A 6 -1.34 -22.12 5.27
C ARG A 6 -2.23 -21.02 4.73
N GLN A 7 -1.60 -19.91 4.56
CA GLN A 7 -2.09 -18.70 3.94
C GLN A 7 -1.84 -18.80 2.46
N MET A 8 -2.85 -18.55 1.66
CA MET A 8 -2.63 -17.97 0.36
C MET A 8 -2.23 -16.53 0.61
N CYS A 9 -0.97 -16.20 0.34
CA CYS A 9 -0.47 -14.85 0.54
C CYS A 9 -0.17 -14.22 -0.80
N ILE A 10 -0.86 -13.13 -1.10
CA ILE A 10 -0.52 -12.25 -2.20
C ILE A 10 0.45 -11.22 -1.62
N ARG A 11 1.59 -11.08 -2.26
CA ARG A 11 2.55 -10.04 -1.89
C ARG A 11 1.99 -8.70 -2.33
N ASP A 12 1.96 -7.76 -1.43
CA ASP A 12 1.67 -6.37 -1.72
C ASP A 12 2.92 -5.54 -1.50
N SER A 13 2.94 -4.32 -2.01
CA SER A 13 4.01 -3.36 -1.79
C SER A 13 3.41 -2.07 -1.27
N LEU A 14 4.10 -1.41 -0.34
CA LEU A 14 3.76 -0.05 0.04
C LEU A 14 4.39 0.91 -0.96
N ILE A 15 3.57 1.65 -1.67
CA ILE A 15 3.97 2.65 -2.66
C ILE A 15 3.77 4.04 -2.07
N THR A 16 4.75 4.91 -2.27
CA THR A 16 4.60 6.34 -2.04
C THR A 16 4.24 6.99 -3.37
N CYS A 17 3.16 7.75 -3.42
CA CYS A 17 2.69 8.39 -4.65
C CYS A 17 2.01 9.73 -4.39
N ALA A 18 1.88 10.53 -5.44
CA ALA A 18 1.12 11.78 -5.45
C ALA A 18 0.58 12.06 -6.85
N ALA A 19 -0.37 13.01 -6.95
CA ALA A 19 -0.84 13.49 -8.24
C ALA A 19 0.27 14.24 -8.99
N PRO A 20 0.31 14.17 -10.35
CA PRO A 20 1.27 14.93 -11.17
C PRO A 20 1.28 16.42 -10.86
N ASP A 21 0.10 17.03 -10.69
CA ASP A 21 -0.04 18.46 -10.39
C ASP A 21 0.56 18.83 -9.04
N TYR A 22 0.49 17.95 -8.05
CA TYR A 22 1.16 18.17 -6.78
C TYR A 22 2.68 18.17 -6.97
N LEU A 23 3.20 17.17 -7.67
CA LEU A 23 4.64 17.04 -7.92
C LEU A 23 5.20 18.21 -8.77
N ALA A 24 4.42 18.70 -9.73
CA ALA A 24 4.79 19.87 -10.54
C ALA A 24 4.94 21.15 -9.69
N ARG A 25 4.11 21.31 -8.66
CA ARG A 25 4.13 22.50 -7.79
C ARG A 25 5.15 22.40 -6.66
N HIS A 26 5.40 21.21 -6.14
CA HIS A 26 6.19 21.01 -4.91
C HIS A 26 7.49 20.24 -5.13
N GLY A 27 7.74 19.77 -6.36
CA GLY A 27 8.87 18.90 -6.68
C GLY A 27 8.64 17.45 -6.32
N THR A 28 9.58 16.60 -6.72
CA THR A 28 9.57 15.16 -6.45
C THR A 28 10.61 14.83 -5.38
N PRO A 29 10.23 14.20 -4.24
CA PRO A 29 11.18 13.85 -3.20
C PRO A 29 12.19 12.80 -3.73
N ALA A 30 13.48 13.06 -3.56
CA ALA A 30 14.55 12.18 -4.01
C ALA A 30 14.92 11.10 -2.99
N LYS A 31 14.58 11.29 -1.72
CA LYS A 31 14.87 10.41 -0.59
C LYS A 31 13.83 10.58 0.52
N PRO A 32 13.66 9.56 1.41
CA PRO A 32 12.64 9.62 2.46
C PRO A 32 12.72 10.85 3.37
N GLU A 33 13.93 11.34 3.65
CA GLU A 33 14.13 12.51 4.52
C GLU A 33 13.54 13.80 3.91
N ALA A 34 13.47 13.88 2.57
CA ALA A 34 12.89 15.04 1.88
C ALA A 34 11.36 15.15 2.08
N LEU A 35 10.71 14.12 2.63
CA LEU A 35 9.28 14.18 2.96
C LEU A 35 8.93 15.23 4.02
N GLY A 36 9.93 15.71 4.77
CA GLY A 36 9.75 16.82 5.72
C GLY A 36 9.33 18.14 5.06
N ASP A 37 9.66 18.32 3.79
CA ASP A 37 9.37 19.53 3.01
C ASP A 37 8.06 19.39 2.19
N HIS A 38 7.38 18.26 2.33
CA HIS A 38 6.16 17.96 1.60
C HIS A 38 4.93 17.84 2.49
N GLU A 39 3.75 18.16 1.94
CA GLU A 39 2.49 17.80 2.58
C GLU A 39 2.29 16.29 2.46
N THR A 40 2.13 15.62 3.60
CA THR A 40 1.90 14.18 3.67
C THR A 40 0.51 13.87 4.19
N LEU A 41 -0.18 12.94 3.52
CA LEU A 41 -1.50 12.48 3.90
C LEU A 41 -1.33 11.29 4.83
N VAL A 42 -1.70 11.45 6.10
CA VAL A 42 -1.37 10.48 7.15
C VAL A 42 -2.51 9.50 7.37
N PHE A 43 -2.25 8.21 7.20
CA PHE A 43 -3.18 7.19 7.66
C PHE A 43 -3.06 7.02 9.18
N SER A 44 -4.20 7.00 9.86
CA SER A 44 -4.29 6.79 11.30
C SER A 44 -5.06 5.51 11.59
N HIS A 45 -4.46 4.62 12.38
CA HIS A 45 -5.13 3.45 12.91
C HIS A 45 -5.36 3.66 14.41
N GLN A 46 -6.62 3.53 14.86
CA GLN A 46 -6.99 3.78 16.26
C GLN A 46 -6.50 5.14 16.81
N GLY A 47 -6.54 6.18 15.96
CA GLY A 47 -6.12 7.53 16.35
C GLY A 47 -4.60 7.79 16.32
N LEU A 48 -3.79 6.76 16.14
CA LEU A 48 -2.34 6.89 16.05
C LEU A 48 -1.89 7.00 14.58
N PRO A 49 -1.05 7.99 14.22
CA PRO A 49 -0.49 8.11 12.89
C PRO A 49 0.46 6.94 12.61
N ALA A 50 0.28 6.28 11.48
CA ALA A 50 1.19 5.24 11.03
C ALA A 50 2.46 5.88 10.46
N PRO A 51 3.67 5.52 10.92
CA PRO A 51 4.91 5.97 10.31
C PRO A 51 5.04 5.38 8.90
N TRP A 52 5.64 6.15 8.00
CA TRP A 52 5.96 5.62 6.68
C TRP A 52 7.21 4.77 6.73
N ARG A 53 7.21 3.69 5.97
CA ARG A 53 8.24 2.67 6.07
C ARG A 53 8.94 2.48 4.74
N TYR A 54 10.25 2.51 4.79
CA TYR A 54 11.14 2.38 3.64
C TYR A 54 12.23 1.32 3.88
N ARG A 55 12.90 0.93 2.82
CA ARG A 55 14.13 0.16 2.89
C ARG A 55 15.29 1.04 2.44
N VAL A 56 16.19 1.38 3.36
CA VAL A 56 17.39 2.16 3.11
C VAL A 56 18.60 1.28 3.40
N ASN A 57 19.48 1.09 2.43
CA ASN A 57 20.67 0.23 2.57
C ASN A 57 20.34 -1.19 3.08
N GLY A 58 19.21 -1.75 2.64
CA GLY A 58 18.75 -3.07 3.06
C GLY A 58 18.05 -3.13 4.42
N GLN A 59 18.09 -2.07 5.21
CA GLN A 59 17.48 -1.98 6.54
C GLN A 59 16.11 -1.30 6.49
N LEU A 60 15.23 -1.67 7.43
CA LEU A 60 13.95 -1.00 7.61
C LEU A 60 14.20 0.38 8.23
N HIS A 61 13.68 1.39 7.57
CA HIS A 61 13.69 2.78 8.03
C HIS A 61 12.25 3.26 8.22
N GLU A 62 11.94 3.73 9.40
CA GLU A 62 10.65 4.39 9.70
C GLU A 62 10.83 5.91 9.62
N GLN A 63 10.15 6.51 8.66
CA GLN A 63 10.13 7.95 8.46
C GLN A 63 8.91 8.55 9.16
N PRO A 64 9.11 9.34 10.20
CA PRO A 64 8.03 10.11 10.79
C PRO A 64 7.46 11.10 9.77
N VAL A 65 6.15 11.13 9.65
CA VAL A 65 5.44 12.07 8.77
C VAL A 65 4.47 12.91 9.56
N ARG A 66 4.35 14.18 9.19
CA ARG A 66 3.48 15.15 9.82
C ARG A 66 2.66 15.84 8.76
N GLY A 67 1.43 15.36 8.58
CA GLY A 67 0.49 15.98 7.66
C GLY A 67 -0.63 16.69 8.40
N ARG A 68 -1.19 17.71 7.79
CA ARG A 68 -2.39 18.41 8.29
C ARG A 68 -3.64 17.57 8.18
N MET A 69 -3.67 16.66 7.19
CA MET A 69 -4.81 15.76 6.96
C MET A 69 -4.51 14.36 7.47
N ARG A 70 -5.46 13.81 8.21
CA ARG A 70 -5.40 12.45 8.75
C ARG A 70 -6.64 11.67 8.32
N PHE A 71 -6.42 10.43 7.90
CA PHE A 71 -7.45 9.55 7.37
C PHE A 71 -7.46 8.23 8.14
N ASN A 72 -8.62 7.71 8.44
CA ASN A 72 -8.83 6.34 8.95
C ASN A 72 -9.43 5.42 7.89
N ASN A 73 -9.67 5.94 6.68
CA ASN A 73 -10.14 5.22 5.51
C ASN A 73 -9.09 5.37 4.40
N VAL A 74 -8.64 4.23 3.85
CA VAL A 74 -7.58 4.21 2.83
C VAL A 74 -8.04 4.68 1.46
N GLU A 75 -9.33 4.54 1.14
CA GLU A 75 -9.90 5.02 -0.11
C GLU A 75 -9.99 6.55 -0.10
N ALA A 76 -10.44 7.14 1.00
CA ALA A 76 -10.43 8.59 1.18
C ALA A 76 -9.01 9.18 1.14
N LEU A 77 -8.01 8.46 1.70
CA LEU A 77 -6.60 8.83 1.60
C LEU A 77 -6.14 8.87 0.13
N ARG A 78 -6.46 7.80 -0.65
CA ARG A 78 -6.18 7.72 -2.08
C ARG A 78 -6.81 8.88 -2.84
N ASP A 79 -8.08 9.10 -2.61
CA ASP A 79 -8.85 10.11 -3.35
C ASP A 79 -8.33 11.53 -3.06
N ALA A 80 -7.91 11.81 -1.83
CA ALA A 80 -7.23 13.04 -1.48
C ALA A 80 -5.87 13.19 -2.20
N ALA A 81 -5.11 12.09 -2.34
CA ALA A 81 -3.86 12.10 -3.10
C ALA A 81 -4.11 12.37 -4.59
N VAL A 82 -5.12 11.75 -5.20
CA VAL A 82 -5.55 12.01 -6.58
C VAL A 82 -5.97 13.47 -6.78
N ALA A 83 -6.65 14.05 -5.79
CA ALA A 83 -7.02 15.46 -5.78
C ALA A 83 -5.82 16.43 -5.60
N GLY A 84 -4.60 15.93 -5.48
CA GLY A 84 -3.39 16.75 -5.36
C GLY A 84 -3.19 17.38 -3.98
N ALA A 85 -3.78 16.81 -2.93
CA ALA A 85 -3.66 17.32 -1.56
C ALA A 85 -2.30 17.03 -0.92
N GLY A 86 -1.53 16.07 -1.45
CA GLY A 86 -0.21 15.71 -0.91
C GLY A 86 0.26 14.33 -1.37
N LEU A 87 1.38 13.91 -0.77
CA LEU A 87 1.93 12.56 -0.90
C LEU A 87 1.17 11.59 0.02
N CYS A 88 1.00 10.35 -0.42
CA CYS A 88 0.53 9.28 0.46
C CYS A 88 1.44 8.05 0.35
N GLN A 89 1.49 7.23 1.42
CA GLN A 89 2.04 5.88 1.36
C GLN A 89 0.90 4.88 1.56
N ILE A 90 0.70 3.99 0.58
CA ILE A 90 -0.48 3.15 0.49
C ILE A 90 -0.14 1.79 -0.16
N GLY A 91 -0.98 0.78 0.04
CA GLY A 91 -0.82 -0.51 -0.63
C GLY A 91 -1.01 -0.40 -2.15
N ALA A 92 -0.14 -1.04 -2.91
CA ALA A 92 -0.15 -1.01 -4.37
C ALA A 92 -1.50 -1.43 -4.95
N PHE A 93 -2.16 -2.40 -4.33
CA PHE A 93 -3.47 -2.90 -4.76
C PHE A 93 -4.60 -1.86 -4.74
N LEU A 94 -4.43 -0.76 -3.98
CA LEU A 94 -5.40 0.32 -3.86
C LEU A 94 -5.22 1.42 -4.91
N VAL A 95 -4.07 1.50 -5.55
CA VAL A 95 -3.69 2.60 -6.44
C VAL A 95 -3.23 2.14 -7.84
N GLY A 96 -3.27 0.85 -8.11
CA GLY A 96 -2.83 0.31 -9.41
C GLY A 96 -3.55 0.93 -10.60
N GLU A 97 -4.87 1.11 -10.51
CA GLU A 97 -5.67 1.77 -11.56
C GLU A 97 -5.30 3.24 -11.73
N GLN A 98 -5.05 3.96 -10.64
CA GLN A 98 -4.69 5.38 -10.66
C GLN A 98 -3.29 5.58 -11.24
N ILE A 99 -2.36 4.66 -10.96
CA ILE A 99 -1.02 4.68 -11.54
C ILE A 99 -1.08 4.37 -13.03
N ALA A 100 -1.83 3.33 -13.44
CA ALA A 100 -2.03 2.99 -14.83
C ALA A 100 -2.70 4.12 -15.64
N ALA A 101 -3.63 4.85 -15.02
CA ALA A 101 -4.29 6.01 -15.61
C ALA A 101 -3.45 7.30 -15.56
N GLY A 102 -2.29 7.29 -14.89
CA GLY A 102 -1.42 8.45 -14.73
C GLY A 102 -1.96 9.54 -13.78
N THR A 103 -3.03 9.26 -13.02
CA THR A 103 -3.59 10.20 -12.04
C THR A 103 -2.80 10.19 -10.72
N LEU A 104 -2.02 9.14 -10.47
CA LEU A 104 -1.00 9.09 -9.43
C LEU A 104 0.33 8.66 -10.04
N VAL A 105 1.41 9.26 -9.58
CA VAL A 105 2.78 8.95 -9.97
C VAL A 105 3.52 8.38 -8.78
N PRO A 106 4.11 7.17 -8.89
CA PRO A 106 4.95 6.61 -7.84
C PRO A 106 6.22 7.43 -7.69
N VAL A 107 6.63 7.61 -6.43
CA VAL A 107 7.90 8.26 -6.07
C VAL A 107 8.63 7.41 -5.04
N LEU A 108 9.92 7.62 -4.85
CA LEU A 108 10.75 6.87 -3.91
C LEU A 108 10.78 5.35 -4.14
N GLU A 109 10.56 4.89 -5.38
CA GLU A 109 10.40 3.47 -5.72
C GLU A 109 11.58 2.61 -5.26
N ARG A 110 12.82 3.12 -5.39
CA ARG A 110 14.04 2.43 -4.93
C ARG A 110 14.06 2.14 -3.41
N TYR A 111 13.21 2.82 -2.65
CA TYR A 111 13.07 2.63 -1.21
C TYR A 111 11.81 1.83 -0.84
N CYS A 112 11.00 1.44 -1.83
CA CYS A 112 9.81 0.64 -1.59
C CYS A 112 10.16 -0.66 -0.87
N ARG A 113 9.25 -1.10 -0.02
CA ARG A 113 9.36 -2.37 0.68
C ARG A 113 8.14 -3.23 0.41
N PRO A 114 8.28 -4.56 0.52
CA PRO A 114 7.12 -5.42 0.56
C PRO A 114 6.17 -4.97 1.67
N GLY A 115 4.91 -4.81 1.33
CA GLY A 115 3.82 -4.57 2.26
C GLY A 115 3.46 -5.82 3.08
N PRO A 116 2.51 -5.72 4.00
CA PRO A 116 1.96 -6.90 4.65
C PRO A 116 1.26 -7.76 3.59
N PRO A 117 1.45 -9.10 3.62
CA PRO A 117 0.78 -9.96 2.66
C PRO A 117 -0.73 -9.96 2.88
N ILE A 118 -1.49 -9.94 1.80
CA ILE A 118 -2.94 -10.17 1.83
C ILE A 118 -3.15 -11.67 1.96
N CYS A 119 -3.83 -12.11 3.02
CA CYS A 119 -3.94 -13.52 3.34
C CYS A 119 -5.40 -13.93 3.54
N ALA A 120 -5.79 -15.05 2.97
CA ALA A 120 -7.03 -15.72 3.34
C ALA A 120 -6.82 -16.55 4.62
N VAL A 121 -7.60 -16.25 5.66
CA VAL A 121 -7.53 -16.94 6.96
C VAL A 121 -8.79 -17.76 7.17
N TYR A 122 -8.63 -19.05 7.51
CA TYR A 122 -9.76 -19.95 7.79
C TYR A 122 -9.48 -20.90 8.97
N PRO A 123 -10.51 -21.34 9.72
CA PRO A 123 -10.34 -21.96 11.03
C PRO A 123 -9.67 -23.32 11.02
N SER A 124 -9.85 -24.16 9.98
CA SER A 124 -9.33 -25.53 9.94
C SER A 124 -9.22 -26.07 8.53
N ARG A 125 -8.17 -26.88 8.27
CA ARG A 125 -8.00 -27.63 7.03
C ARG A 125 -8.85 -28.91 6.95
N ARG A 126 -9.17 -29.52 8.10
CA ARG A 126 -9.77 -30.85 8.13
C ARG A 126 -11.21 -30.89 7.64
N HIS A 127 -11.93 -29.78 7.69
CA HIS A 127 -13.35 -29.70 7.34
C HIS A 127 -13.72 -28.41 6.60
N LEU A 128 -12.89 -28.00 5.61
CA LEU A 128 -13.28 -26.90 4.73
C LEU A 128 -14.53 -27.28 3.94
N SER A 129 -15.59 -26.50 4.09
CA SER A 129 -16.78 -26.70 3.28
C SER A 129 -16.47 -26.57 1.80
N PRO A 130 -17.21 -27.26 0.90
CA PRO A 130 -17.01 -27.15 -0.54
C PRO A 130 -17.04 -25.70 -1.03
N LYS A 131 -17.89 -24.85 -0.45
CA LYS A 131 -18.00 -23.42 -0.79
C LYS A 131 -16.69 -22.67 -0.52
N VAL A 132 -16.05 -22.89 0.64
CA VAL A 132 -14.77 -22.27 0.98
C VAL A 132 -13.67 -22.77 0.05
N LYS A 133 -13.64 -24.07 -0.28
CA LYS A 133 -12.67 -24.62 -1.23
C LYS A 133 -12.80 -23.99 -2.61
N LEU A 134 -14.03 -23.87 -3.13
CA LEU A 134 -14.30 -23.25 -4.43
C LEU A 134 -13.92 -21.77 -4.44
N PHE A 135 -14.21 -21.04 -3.37
CA PHE A 135 -13.84 -19.64 -3.22
C PHE A 135 -12.31 -19.46 -3.23
N LEU A 136 -11.58 -20.23 -2.43
CA LEU A 136 -10.11 -20.19 -2.42
C LEU A 136 -9.53 -20.53 -3.80
N ALA A 137 -10.04 -21.57 -4.47
CA ALA A 137 -9.60 -21.95 -5.80
C ALA A 137 -9.90 -20.87 -6.86
N ALA A 138 -11.01 -20.14 -6.72
CA ALA A 138 -11.34 -19.02 -7.60
C ALA A 138 -10.38 -17.85 -7.40
N ILE A 139 -10.05 -17.52 -6.14
CA ILE A 139 -9.06 -16.52 -5.80
C ILE A 139 -7.68 -16.91 -6.31
N GLU A 140 -7.25 -18.16 -6.09
CA GLU A 140 -5.97 -18.66 -6.59
C GLU A 140 -5.88 -18.52 -8.12
N ARG A 141 -6.89 -18.93 -8.85
CA ARG A 141 -6.93 -18.79 -10.31
C ARG A 141 -6.87 -17.33 -10.77
N ARG A 142 -7.58 -16.44 -10.06
CA ARG A 142 -7.64 -15.02 -10.41
C ARG A 142 -6.31 -14.31 -10.18
N TRP A 143 -5.52 -14.79 -9.22
CA TRP A 143 -4.25 -14.21 -8.82
C TRP A 143 -3.04 -15.13 -9.01
N GLN A 144 -3.17 -16.17 -9.86
CA GLN A 144 -2.04 -16.99 -10.32
C GLN A 144 -1.15 -16.13 -11.23
N GLY A 145 0.05 -15.80 -10.74
CA GLY A 145 1.01 -14.97 -11.45
C GLY A 145 1.26 -13.65 -10.73
N LYS A 146 1.59 -12.63 -11.48
CA LYS A 146 1.76 -11.27 -10.95
C LYS A 146 0.44 -10.76 -10.41
N ALA A 147 0.48 -10.14 -9.26
CA ALA A 147 -0.68 -9.41 -8.75
C ALA A 147 -1.11 -8.37 -9.80
N ILE A 148 -2.42 -8.13 -9.95
CA ILE A 148 -2.97 -7.25 -10.99
C ILE A 148 -2.30 -5.87 -10.97
N TRP A 149 -1.87 -5.42 -9.81
CA TRP A 149 -1.18 -4.16 -9.58
C TRP A 149 0.34 -4.21 -9.79
N GLU A 150 0.95 -5.37 -10.06
CA GLU A 150 2.37 -5.50 -10.42
C GLU A 150 2.60 -5.38 -11.94
N SER A 151 1.54 -5.21 -12.70
CA SER A 151 1.55 -5.17 -14.17
C SER A 151 1.33 -3.75 -14.73
N ALA A 152 1.29 -2.75 -13.86
CA ALA A 152 1.16 -1.36 -14.24
C ALA A 152 2.53 -0.69 -14.36
#